data_d663800815b9ef054ffe651baa031b9f
#
_entry.id   d663800815b9ef054ffe651baa031b9f
#
_cell.length_a   1.000
_cell.length_b   1.000
_cell.length_c   1.000
_cell.angle_alpha   90.00
_cell.angle_beta   90.00
_cell.angle_gamma   90.00
#
_symmetry.space_group_name_H-M   'P 1'
#
loop_
_entity.id
_entity.type
_entity.pdbx_description
1 polymer ?
#
loop_
_entity_poly.entity_id
_entity_poly.type
_entity_poly.pdbx_seq_one_letter_code
_entity_poly.pdbx_strand_id
1 'polypeptide(L)'
;MKGKLKLISGKRIESPLNKKTRPTSNKVREAIINILGKELIEASWLDLCSGSGAMACEALQKGVKRILAIEGQRETAKTCKKNLVDVSNTIDSSIHIEVICNQLISFLKKGPKNRYIKFNKDSPGFDPKFDFVFLDPPYNSGLYELPQELLLSKKWIKKSSTLICECSSKSMPRIHNGWKLKKEKFYGNTSLLFLIPNLALNYFDDTDSMH
;
A
#
# COMPACT_ATOMS: atom_id res chain seq x y z
N MET A 1 -1.40 -24.14 14.53
CA MET A 1 -0.62 -24.05 13.28
C MET A 1 -0.92 -22.72 12.63
N LYS A 2 0.12 -21.97 12.20
CA LYS A 2 -0.07 -20.78 11.34
C LYS A 2 -0.64 -21.25 10.00
N GLY A 3 -1.68 -20.59 9.49
CA GLY A 3 -2.19 -20.86 8.16
C GLY A 3 -1.14 -20.53 7.10
N LYS A 4 -1.27 -21.10 5.90
CA LYS A 4 -0.44 -20.74 4.74
C LYS A 4 -1.32 -20.10 3.67
N LEU A 5 -0.86 -18.99 3.12
CA LEU A 5 -1.47 -18.29 1.99
C LEU A 5 -0.60 -18.50 0.77
N LYS A 6 -1.21 -18.75 -0.41
CA LYS A 6 -0.50 -18.96 -1.66
C LYS A 6 -0.48 -17.66 -2.48
N LEU A 7 0.68 -17.23 -2.92
CA LEU A 7 0.87 -16.15 -3.88
C LEU A 7 0.52 -16.62 -5.32
N ILE A 8 0.37 -15.68 -6.24
CA ILE A 8 0.08 -15.94 -7.66
C ILE A 8 1.16 -16.83 -8.27
N SER A 9 2.42 -16.62 -7.93
CA SER A 9 3.56 -17.45 -8.36
C SER A 9 3.56 -18.88 -7.81
N GLY A 10 2.63 -19.22 -6.93
CA GLY A 10 2.61 -20.50 -6.22
C GLY A 10 3.40 -20.53 -4.91
N LYS A 11 4.27 -19.54 -4.64
CA LYS A 11 5.02 -19.44 -3.38
C LYS A 11 4.05 -19.33 -2.20
N ARG A 12 4.35 -20.05 -1.11
CA ARG A 12 3.55 -20.03 0.11
C ARG A 12 4.16 -19.07 1.11
N ILE A 13 3.34 -18.23 1.71
CA ILE A 13 3.68 -17.29 2.79
C ILE A 13 2.86 -17.61 4.04
N GLU A 14 3.28 -17.10 5.19
CA GLU A 14 2.55 -17.28 6.45
C GLU A 14 1.27 -16.41 6.46
N SER A 15 0.18 -16.96 6.98
CA SER A 15 -1.04 -16.21 7.29
C SER A 15 -1.05 -15.85 8.77
N PRO A 16 -1.51 -14.63 9.16
CA PRO A 16 -1.68 -14.28 10.57
C PRO A 16 -2.64 -15.27 11.28
N LEU A 17 -2.41 -15.48 12.58
CA LEU A 17 -3.23 -16.37 13.38
C LEU A 17 -4.67 -15.87 13.61
N ASN A 18 -4.89 -14.56 13.50
CA ASN A 18 -6.19 -13.94 13.74
C ASN A 18 -7.09 -14.05 12.50
N LYS A 19 -8.13 -14.91 12.60
CA LYS A 19 -9.15 -15.11 11.55
C LYS A 19 -10.12 -13.92 11.35
N LYS A 20 -9.95 -12.80 12.06
CA LYS A 20 -10.88 -11.65 12.00
C LYS A 20 -10.76 -10.80 10.74
N THR A 21 -9.66 -10.91 9.99
CA THR A 21 -9.47 -10.19 8.72
C THR A 21 -9.56 -11.19 7.57
N ARG A 22 -10.42 -10.89 6.59
CA ARG A 22 -10.49 -11.66 5.35
C ARG A 22 -9.29 -11.28 4.49
N PRO A 23 -8.38 -12.20 4.14
CA PRO A 23 -7.28 -11.88 3.25
C PRO A 23 -7.82 -11.47 1.87
N THR A 24 -7.23 -10.45 1.24
CA THR A 24 -7.43 -10.13 -0.18
C THR A 24 -7.35 -11.41 -1.00
N SER A 25 -8.40 -11.72 -1.76
CA SER A 25 -8.48 -12.98 -2.52
C SER A 25 -7.40 -13.04 -3.61
N ASN A 26 -6.99 -14.26 -3.99
CA ASN A 26 -6.03 -14.46 -5.09
C ASN A 26 -6.47 -13.74 -6.36
N LYS A 27 -7.77 -13.85 -6.70
CA LYS A 27 -8.36 -13.22 -7.88
C LYS A 27 -8.24 -11.69 -7.86
N VAL A 28 -8.44 -11.08 -6.70
CA VAL A 28 -8.32 -9.62 -6.51
C VAL A 28 -6.86 -9.19 -6.63
N ARG A 29 -5.92 -9.91 -5.98
CA ARG A 29 -4.49 -9.62 -6.09
C ARG A 29 -3.99 -9.74 -7.53
N GLU A 30 -4.36 -10.80 -8.23
CA GLU A 30 -4.04 -11.01 -9.64
C GLU A 30 -4.58 -9.88 -10.53
N ALA A 31 -5.80 -9.44 -10.27
CA ALA A 31 -6.40 -8.34 -11.00
C ALA A 31 -5.63 -7.02 -10.81
N ILE A 32 -5.23 -6.69 -9.59
CA ILE A 32 -4.42 -5.49 -9.29
C ILE A 32 -3.09 -5.56 -10.07
N ILE A 33 -2.38 -6.68 -9.95
CA ILE A 33 -1.09 -6.89 -10.62
C ILE A 33 -1.21 -6.79 -12.14
N ASN A 34 -2.25 -7.38 -12.74
CA ASN A 34 -2.46 -7.35 -14.18
C ASN A 34 -2.84 -5.93 -14.68
N ILE A 35 -3.60 -5.17 -13.87
CA ILE A 35 -3.99 -3.80 -14.23
C ILE A 35 -2.78 -2.87 -14.20
N LEU A 36 -1.93 -2.98 -13.19
CA LEU A 36 -0.75 -2.13 -13.05
C LEU A 36 0.40 -2.55 -14.00
N GLY A 37 0.52 -3.85 -14.26
CA GLY A 37 1.43 -4.39 -15.26
C GLY A 37 2.88 -3.93 -15.10
N LYS A 38 3.44 -3.37 -16.16
CA LYS A 38 4.84 -2.90 -16.22
C LYS A 38 5.11 -1.64 -15.37
N GLU A 39 4.08 -0.90 -14.98
CA GLU A 39 4.22 0.28 -14.11
C GLU A 39 4.78 -0.07 -12.72
N LEU A 40 4.74 -1.36 -12.32
CA LEU A 40 5.30 -1.85 -11.06
C LEU A 40 6.83 -1.99 -11.07
N ILE A 41 7.47 -2.05 -12.24
CA ILE A 41 8.92 -2.22 -12.35
C ILE A 41 9.62 -0.98 -11.82
N GLU A 42 10.58 -1.16 -10.90
CA GLU A 42 11.36 -0.13 -10.20
C GLU A 42 10.51 0.83 -9.32
N ALA A 43 9.20 0.61 -9.21
CA ALA A 43 8.29 1.47 -8.46
C ALA A 43 8.46 1.33 -6.93
N SER A 44 7.85 2.28 -6.23
CA SER A 44 7.69 2.28 -4.78
C SER A 44 6.23 2.02 -4.38
N TRP A 45 6.04 1.17 -3.37
CA TRP A 45 4.75 0.68 -2.90
C TRP A 45 4.53 0.98 -1.42
N LEU A 46 3.43 1.64 -1.10
CA LEU A 46 2.96 1.87 0.26
C LEU A 46 1.74 0.97 0.53
N ASP A 47 1.88 0.00 1.43
CA ASP A 47 0.81 -0.93 1.81
C ASP A 47 0.19 -0.50 3.14
N LEU A 48 -1.01 -0.01 3.09
CA LEU A 48 -1.77 0.46 4.26
C LEU A 48 -2.74 -0.63 4.74
N CYS A 49 -2.68 -0.97 6.02
CA CYS A 49 -3.38 -2.12 6.60
C CYS A 49 -2.88 -3.45 6.02
N SER A 50 -1.55 -3.64 5.96
CA SER A 50 -0.88 -4.67 5.15
C SER A 50 -1.20 -6.12 5.53
N GLY A 51 -1.75 -6.38 6.69
CA GLY A 51 -2.09 -7.74 7.14
C GLY A 51 -0.89 -8.68 7.04
N SER A 52 -1.01 -9.76 6.26
CA SER A 52 0.11 -10.69 5.99
C SER A 52 1.19 -10.13 5.08
N GLY A 53 0.99 -8.97 4.45
CA GLY A 53 1.83 -8.43 3.40
C GLY A 53 1.66 -9.13 2.04
N ALA A 54 0.57 -9.87 1.84
CA ALA A 54 0.38 -10.65 0.61
C ALA A 54 0.38 -9.77 -0.65
N MET A 55 -0.32 -8.62 -0.62
CA MET A 55 -0.36 -7.71 -1.78
C MET A 55 1.02 -7.10 -2.07
N ALA A 56 1.75 -6.69 -1.03
CA ALA A 56 3.11 -6.19 -1.16
C ALA A 56 4.08 -7.28 -1.66
N CYS A 57 3.90 -8.55 -1.25
CA CYS A 57 4.67 -9.68 -1.80
C CYS A 57 4.42 -9.89 -3.29
N GLU A 58 3.18 -9.76 -3.77
CA GLU A 58 2.86 -9.82 -5.21
C GLU A 58 3.53 -8.65 -5.97
N ALA A 59 3.49 -7.44 -5.40
CA ALA A 59 4.13 -6.27 -5.99
C ALA A 59 5.66 -6.45 -6.10
N LEU A 60 6.32 -7.01 -5.06
CA LEU A 60 7.74 -7.37 -5.10
C LEU A 60 8.07 -8.31 -6.27
N GLN A 61 7.27 -9.36 -6.46
CA GLN A 61 7.46 -10.34 -7.54
C GLN A 61 7.27 -9.73 -8.95
N LYS A 62 6.73 -8.52 -9.03
CA LYS A 62 6.56 -7.75 -10.28
C LYS A 62 7.56 -6.60 -10.46
N GLY A 63 8.58 -6.54 -9.61
CA GLY A 63 9.70 -5.63 -9.81
C GLY A 63 9.64 -4.35 -8.98
N VAL A 64 8.72 -4.23 -8.02
CA VAL A 64 8.74 -3.12 -7.06
C VAL A 64 10.03 -3.18 -6.24
N LYS A 65 10.72 -2.05 -6.08
CA LYS A 65 12.02 -1.96 -5.40
C LYS A 65 11.96 -1.38 -3.99
N ARG A 66 10.91 -0.70 -3.65
CA ARG A 66 10.74 -0.10 -2.32
C ARG A 66 9.35 -0.38 -1.77
N ILE A 67 9.30 -1.03 -0.61
CA ILE A 67 8.06 -1.35 0.11
C ILE A 67 8.07 -0.69 1.49
N LEU A 68 7.01 0.02 1.79
CA LEU A 68 6.65 0.44 3.14
C LEU A 68 5.29 -0.17 3.49
N ALA A 69 5.24 -1.03 4.49
CA ALA A 69 4.02 -1.67 4.95
C ALA A 69 3.66 -1.20 6.36
N ILE A 70 2.40 -0.84 6.56
CA ILE A 70 1.86 -0.37 7.85
C ILE A 70 0.83 -1.37 8.35
N GLU A 71 1.04 -1.86 9.56
CA GLU A 71 0.12 -2.82 10.20
C GLU A 71 -0.06 -2.45 11.67
N GLY A 72 -1.31 -2.40 12.12
CA GLY A 72 -1.66 -2.00 13.48
C GLY A 72 -1.39 -3.06 14.55
N GLN A 73 -1.40 -4.33 14.18
CA GLN A 73 -1.23 -5.45 15.09
C GLN A 73 0.20 -6.00 15.07
N ARG A 74 0.85 -6.02 16.24
CA ARG A 74 2.28 -6.37 16.37
C ARG A 74 2.62 -7.75 15.79
N GLU A 75 1.84 -8.78 16.09
CA GLU A 75 2.12 -10.14 15.61
C GLU A 75 1.85 -10.28 14.11
N THR A 76 0.86 -9.57 13.60
CA THR A 76 0.58 -9.48 12.15
C THR A 76 1.71 -8.75 11.43
N ALA A 77 2.20 -7.63 11.97
CA ALA A 77 3.34 -6.89 11.43
C ALA A 77 4.63 -7.74 11.38
N LYS A 78 4.88 -8.57 12.42
CA LYS A 78 6.00 -9.53 12.39
C LYS A 78 5.85 -10.55 11.26
N THR A 79 4.63 -11.08 11.08
CA THR A 79 4.33 -12.02 9.98
C THR A 79 4.51 -11.35 8.62
N CYS A 80 4.01 -10.13 8.45
CA CYS A 80 4.21 -9.32 7.25
C CYS A 80 5.70 -9.14 6.94
N LYS A 81 6.49 -8.70 7.93
CA LYS A 81 7.94 -8.49 7.77
C LYS A 81 8.64 -9.78 7.34
N LYS A 82 8.34 -10.91 8.00
CA LYS A 82 8.91 -12.20 7.63
C LYS A 82 8.59 -12.57 6.20
N ASN A 83 7.32 -12.48 5.79
CA ASN A 83 6.88 -12.81 4.44
C ASN A 83 7.58 -11.97 3.37
N LEU A 84 7.67 -10.65 3.59
CA LEU A 84 8.33 -9.74 2.66
C LEU A 84 9.82 -10.03 2.51
N VAL A 85 10.53 -10.28 3.63
CA VAL A 85 11.95 -10.65 3.61
C VAL A 85 12.15 -12.01 2.92
N ASP A 86 11.33 -13.02 3.24
CA ASP A 86 11.42 -14.35 2.62
C ASP A 86 11.15 -14.31 1.11
N VAL A 87 10.31 -13.37 0.65
CA VAL A 87 10.05 -13.17 -0.78
C VAL A 87 11.19 -12.40 -1.44
N SER A 88 11.66 -11.29 -0.85
CA SER A 88 12.73 -10.47 -1.43
C SER A 88 14.04 -11.23 -1.60
N ASN A 89 14.42 -12.07 -0.63
CA ASN A 89 15.63 -12.89 -0.68
C ASN A 89 15.68 -13.85 -1.89
N THR A 90 14.53 -14.10 -2.53
CA THR A 90 14.46 -14.94 -3.74
C THR A 90 14.45 -14.13 -5.04
N ILE A 91 14.50 -12.80 -4.97
CA ILE A 91 14.39 -11.90 -6.13
C ILE A 91 15.69 -11.10 -6.31
N ASP A 92 15.98 -10.20 -5.36
CA ASP A 92 17.09 -9.26 -5.45
C ASP A 92 17.42 -8.68 -4.08
N SER A 93 18.69 -8.54 -3.76
CA SER A 93 19.19 -7.96 -2.50
C SER A 93 19.09 -6.43 -2.44
N SER A 94 18.87 -5.75 -3.57
CA SER A 94 18.75 -4.28 -3.64
C SER A 94 17.38 -3.73 -3.26
N ILE A 95 16.44 -4.62 -2.89
CA ILE A 95 15.07 -4.24 -2.53
C ILE A 95 15.03 -3.63 -1.13
N HIS A 96 14.40 -2.47 -0.99
CA HIS A 96 14.21 -1.81 0.30
C HIS A 96 12.85 -2.13 0.90
N ILE A 97 12.83 -2.79 2.07
CA ILE A 97 11.61 -3.19 2.77
C ILE A 97 11.61 -2.63 4.18
N GLU A 98 10.52 -1.92 4.51
CA GLU A 98 10.22 -1.56 5.89
C GLU A 98 8.80 -1.96 6.25
N VAL A 99 8.64 -2.52 7.45
CA VAL A 99 7.34 -2.82 8.04
C VAL A 99 7.24 -2.11 9.38
N ILE A 100 6.25 -1.26 9.51
CA ILE A 100 6.06 -0.42 10.71
C ILE A 100 4.76 -0.85 11.41
N CYS A 101 4.90 -1.28 12.67
CA CYS A 101 3.75 -1.53 13.54
C CYS A 101 3.23 -0.22 14.09
N ASN A 102 2.15 0.31 13.50
CA ASN A 102 1.51 1.55 13.95
C ASN A 102 0.05 1.60 13.50
N GLN A 103 -0.74 2.44 14.19
CA GLN A 103 -2.08 2.77 13.74
C GLN A 103 -2.02 3.64 12.48
N LEU A 104 -2.81 3.30 11.47
CA LEU A 104 -2.80 3.92 10.13
C LEU A 104 -2.83 5.45 10.18
N ILE A 105 -3.85 6.02 10.80
CA ILE A 105 -4.05 7.47 10.85
C ILE A 105 -2.90 8.18 11.59
N SER A 106 -2.49 7.62 12.73
CA SER A 106 -1.39 8.18 13.53
C SER A 106 -0.06 8.15 12.76
N PHE A 107 0.12 7.16 11.90
CA PHE A 107 1.31 7.06 11.05
C PHE A 107 1.26 8.06 9.89
N LEU A 108 0.16 8.11 9.13
CA LEU A 108 0.01 9.00 7.98
C LEU A 108 0.17 10.49 8.35
N LYS A 109 -0.31 10.89 9.54
CA LYS A 109 -0.14 12.27 10.04
C LYS A 109 1.32 12.74 10.15
N LYS A 110 2.28 11.79 10.26
CA LYS A 110 3.72 12.11 10.43
C LYS A 110 4.42 12.48 9.11
N GLY A 111 3.80 12.21 7.96
CA GLY A 111 4.39 12.42 6.64
C GLY A 111 5.52 11.44 6.28
N PRO A 112 5.97 11.43 5.03
CA PRO A 112 6.92 10.42 4.51
C PRO A 112 8.37 10.65 4.97
N LYS A 113 8.72 11.84 5.46
CA LYS A 113 10.06 12.16 5.99
C LYS A 113 10.20 11.88 7.49
N ASN A 114 9.27 11.16 8.10
CA ASN A 114 9.30 10.92 9.54
C ASN A 114 10.44 9.96 9.97
N ARG A 115 10.83 10.02 11.26
CA ARG A 115 11.96 9.27 11.83
C ARG A 115 11.79 7.75 11.86
N TYR A 116 10.56 7.25 11.71
CA TYR A 116 10.29 5.81 11.74
C TYR A 116 10.62 5.12 10.42
N ILE A 117 10.75 5.87 9.33
CA ILE A 117 11.14 5.36 8.02
C ILE A 117 12.66 5.43 7.92
N LYS A 118 13.29 4.27 7.73
CA LYS A 118 14.76 4.10 7.72
C LYS A 118 15.34 3.91 6.32
N PHE A 119 14.56 4.11 5.27
CA PHE A 119 15.11 4.11 3.91
C PHE A 119 16.30 5.07 3.83
N ASN A 120 17.26 4.74 2.98
CA ASN A 120 18.48 5.55 2.83
C ASN A 120 18.13 6.96 2.33
N LYS A 121 17.82 7.85 3.28
CA LYS A 121 17.34 9.21 3.04
C LYS A 121 18.44 10.12 2.51
N ASP A 122 19.70 9.73 2.73
CA ASP A 122 20.88 10.51 2.37
C ASP A 122 21.36 10.21 0.94
N SER A 123 20.71 9.27 0.25
CA SER A 123 21.02 8.98 -1.14
C SER A 123 20.62 10.15 -2.04
N PRO A 124 21.52 10.64 -2.90
CA PRO A 124 21.18 11.67 -3.90
C PRO A 124 19.95 11.24 -4.73
N GLY A 125 18.98 12.13 -4.87
CA GLY A 125 17.77 11.87 -5.64
C GLY A 125 16.71 11.00 -4.95
N PHE A 126 16.86 10.67 -3.66
CA PHE A 126 15.85 9.93 -2.93
C PHE A 126 14.54 10.72 -2.84
N ASP A 127 13.47 10.18 -3.44
CA ASP A 127 12.12 10.70 -3.29
C ASP A 127 11.38 9.92 -2.20
N PRO A 128 10.96 10.54 -1.08
CA PRO A 128 10.24 9.87 -0.01
C PRO A 128 8.79 9.48 -0.40
N LYS A 129 8.27 9.98 -1.50
CA LYS A 129 6.90 9.75 -1.99
C LYS A 129 6.79 8.39 -2.67
N PHE A 130 5.58 7.87 -2.74
CA PHE A 130 5.29 6.55 -3.29
C PHE A 130 4.54 6.63 -4.62
N ASP A 131 4.84 5.70 -5.54
CA ASP A 131 4.17 5.57 -6.84
C ASP A 131 2.81 4.91 -6.70
N PHE A 132 2.73 3.87 -5.87
CA PHE A 132 1.50 3.13 -5.62
C PHE A 132 1.20 3.08 -4.13
N VAL A 133 -0.08 3.24 -3.80
CA VAL A 133 -0.60 3.05 -2.45
C VAL A 133 -1.73 2.04 -2.51
N PHE A 134 -1.66 1.01 -1.65
CA PHE A 134 -2.74 0.05 -1.46
C PHE A 134 -3.41 0.29 -0.11
N LEU A 135 -4.73 0.41 -0.12
CA LEU A 135 -5.57 0.69 1.04
C LEU A 135 -6.67 -0.36 1.15
N ASP A 136 -6.51 -1.29 2.10
CA ASP A 136 -7.46 -2.37 2.40
C ASP A 136 -7.76 -2.41 3.91
N PRO A 137 -8.46 -1.41 4.45
CA PRO A 137 -8.84 -1.42 5.86
C PRO A 137 -9.96 -2.43 6.11
N PRO A 138 -10.17 -2.87 7.36
CA PRO A 138 -11.32 -3.71 7.72
C PRO A 138 -12.64 -3.07 7.24
N TYR A 139 -13.53 -3.86 6.67
CA TYR A 139 -14.84 -3.38 6.23
C TYR A 139 -15.58 -2.68 7.37
N ASN A 140 -16.29 -1.62 7.08
CA ASN A 140 -17.02 -0.76 8.04
C ASN A 140 -16.13 -0.04 9.09
N SER A 141 -14.82 0.05 8.87
CA SER A 141 -13.92 0.77 9.77
C SER A 141 -14.00 2.30 9.65
N GLY A 142 -14.61 2.83 8.59
CA GLY A 142 -14.58 4.25 8.25
C GLY A 142 -13.19 4.77 7.82
N LEU A 143 -12.22 3.89 7.62
CA LEU A 143 -10.84 4.23 7.34
C LEU A 143 -10.54 4.39 5.83
N TYR A 144 -11.39 5.10 5.09
CA TYR A 144 -11.15 5.37 3.67
C TYR A 144 -10.93 6.86 3.37
N GLU A 145 -11.79 7.74 3.85
CA GLU A 145 -11.77 9.16 3.47
C GLU A 145 -10.57 9.90 4.08
N LEU A 146 -10.37 9.77 5.40
CA LEU A 146 -9.25 10.43 6.10
C LEU A 146 -7.86 9.98 5.60
N PRO A 147 -7.57 8.69 5.33
CA PRO A 147 -6.33 8.30 4.67
C PRO A 147 -6.13 8.94 3.30
N GLN A 148 -7.17 9.06 2.48
CA GLN A 148 -7.10 9.74 1.18
C GLN A 148 -6.67 11.20 1.32
N GLU A 149 -7.25 11.94 2.28
CA GLU A 149 -6.87 13.31 2.60
C GLU A 149 -5.42 13.40 3.09
N LEU A 150 -5.01 12.53 4.04
CA LEU A 150 -3.67 12.54 4.62
C LEU A 150 -2.58 12.18 3.60
N LEU A 151 -2.86 11.30 2.64
CA LEU A 151 -1.93 10.97 1.57
C LEU A 151 -1.57 12.20 0.73
N LEU A 152 -2.53 13.07 0.48
CA LEU A 152 -2.35 14.33 -0.24
C LEU A 152 -1.71 15.40 0.66
N SER A 153 -2.38 15.75 1.76
CA SER A 153 -1.99 16.88 2.62
C SER A 153 -0.64 16.68 3.30
N LYS A 154 -0.22 15.44 3.55
CA LYS A 154 1.10 15.09 4.12
C LYS A 154 2.15 14.71 3.07
N LYS A 155 1.85 14.92 1.77
CA LYS A 155 2.78 14.72 0.65
C LYS A 155 3.37 13.31 0.57
N TRP A 156 2.55 12.26 0.83
CA TRP A 156 2.97 10.86 0.74
C TRP A 156 3.13 10.37 -0.70
N ILE A 157 2.53 11.06 -1.66
CA ILE A 157 2.38 10.62 -3.03
C ILE A 157 2.92 11.63 -4.04
N LYS A 158 3.23 11.16 -5.24
CA LYS A 158 3.61 11.93 -6.42
C LYS A 158 2.36 12.38 -7.20
N LYS A 159 2.51 13.34 -8.10
CA LYS A 159 1.44 13.74 -9.06
C LYS A 159 0.95 12.56 -9.93
N SER A 160 1.83 11.60 -10.23
CA SER A 160 1.56 10.42 -11.04
C SER A 160 1.07 9.21 -10.26
N SER A 161 0.96 9.29 -8.94
CA SER A 161 0.65 8.13 -8.09
C SER A 161 -0.74 7.56 -8.36
N THR A 162 -0.88 6.28 -8.08
CA THR A 162 -2.18 5.59 -8.07
C THR A 162 -2.45 5.05 -6.67
N LEU A 163 -3.60 5.43 -6.10
CA LEU A 163 -4.15 4.82 -4.89
C LEU A 163 -5.14 3.72 -5.30
N ILE A 164 -4.92 2.52 -4.81
CA ILE A 164 -5.78 1.36 -5.00
C ILE A 164 -6.54 1.11 -3.69
N CYS A 165 -7.86 1.26 -3.70
CA CYS A 165 -8.71 0.94 -2.56
C CYS A 165 -9.43 -0.38 -2.80
N GLU A 166 -9.27 -1.35 -1.90
CA GLU A 166 -10.15 -2.52 -1.81
C GLU A 166 -11.30 -2.20 -0.84
N CYS A 167 -12.54 -2.37 -1.27
CA CYS A 167 -13.72 -2.07 -0.46
C CYS A 167 -14.87 -3.04 -0.76
N SER A 168 -15.92 -2.98 0.07
CA SER A 168 -17.15 -3.73 -0.19
C SER A 168 -17.91 -3.11 -1.36
N SER A 169 -18.34 -3.96 -2.33
CA SER A 169 -19.21 -3.50 -3.43
C SER A 169 -20.61 -3.08 -2.96
N LYS A 170 -21.00 -3.44 -1.73
CA LYS A 170 -22.28 -3.05 -1.13
C LYS A 170 -22.22 -1.73 -0.36
N SER A 171 -21.02 -1.26 -0.03
CA SER A 171 -20.79 -0.03 0.74
C SER A 171 -19.51 0.64 0.25
N MET A 172 -19.66 1.36 -0.86
CA MET A 172 -18.57 2.08 -1.50
C MET A 172 -18.16 3.28 -0.64
N PRO A 173 -16.86 3.48 -0.39
CA PRO A 173 -16.39 4.66 0.33
C PRO A 173 -16.55 5.91 -0.54
N ARG A 174 -16.74 7.05 0.14
CA ARG A 174 -16.65 8.35 -0.52
C ARG A 174 -15.22 8.58 -1.03
N ILE A 175 -15.10 9.04 -2.26
CA ILE A 175 -13.83 9.50 -2.82
C ILE A 175 -13.66 10.97 -2.41
N HIS A 176 -12.53 11.25 -1.73
CA HIS A 176 -12.15 12.61 -1.36
C HIS A 176 -11.90 13.45 -2.63
N ASN A 177 -12.31 14.71 -2.62
CA ASN A 177 -12.28 15.62 -3.79
C ASN A 177 -10.87 15.82 -4.41
N GLY A 178 -9.82 15.59 -3.64
CA GLY A 178 -8.42 15.59 -4.11
C GLY A 178 -8.05 14.38 -4.98
N TRP A 179 -8.97 13.45 -5.20
CA TRP A 179 -8.77 12.27 -6.02
C TRP A 179 -9.81 12.18 -7.15
N LYS A 180 -9.42 11.57 -8.26
CA LYS A 180 -10.30 11.22 -9.39
C LYS A 180 -10.30 9.71 -9.59
N LEU A 181 -11.47 9.14 -9.83
CA LEU A 181 -11.61 7.72 -10.20
C LEU A 181 -11.05 7.51 -11.61
N LYS A 182 -9.97 6.74 -11.73
CA LYS A 182 -9.36 6.33 -13.01
C LYS A 182 -10.00 5.05 -13.53
N LYS A 183 -10.25 4.09 -12.63
CA LYS A 183 -10.82 2.78 -12.97
C LYS A 183 -11.53 2.17 -11.77
N GLU A 184 -12.59 1.43 -12.05
CA GLU A 184 -13.30 0.61 -11.08
C GLU A 184 -13.45 -0.83 -11.61
N LYS A 185 -13.35 -1.81 -10.70
CA LYS A 185 -13.54 -3.24 -11.01
C LYS A 185 -14.27 -3.93 -9.88
N PHE A 186 -15.20 -4.83 -10.24
CA PHE A 186 -16.02 -5.61 -9.32
C PHE A 186 -15.62 -7.07 -9.32
N TYR A 187 -15.44 -7.64 -8.13
CA TYR A 187 -15.10 -9.05 -7.92
C TYR A 187 -16.00 -9.64 -6.81
N GLY A 188 -17.22 -10.01 -7.19
CA GLY A 188 -18.24 -10.47 -6.24
C GLY A 188 -18.62 -9.36 -5.24
N ASN A 189 -18.33 -9.58 -3.96
CA ASN A 189 -18.61 -8.60 -2.89
C ASN A 189 -17.46 -7.59 -2.68
N THR A 190 -16.42 -7.62 -3.52
CA THR A 190 -15.27 -6.72 -3.44
C THR A 190 -15.23 -5.79 -4.65
N SER A 191 -15.00 -4.52 -4.40
CA SER A 191 -14.68 -3.52 -5.43
C SER A 191 -13.26 -3.04 -5.28
N LEU A 192 -12.61 -2.80 -6.42
CA LEU A 192 -11.32 -2.13 -6.53
C LEU A 192 -11.49 -0.78 -7.19
N LEU A 193 -11.10 0.27 -6.47
CA LEU A 193 -11.05 1.63 -6.98
C LEU A 193 -9.61 2.02 -7.23
N PHE A 194 -9.29 2.43 -8.46
CA PHE A 194 -8.00 3.00 -8.83
C PHE A 194 -8.18 4.51 -8.93
N LEU A 195 -7.57 5.24 -8.00
CA LEU A 195 -7.70 6.67 -7.87
C LEU A 195 -6.38 7.34 -8.24
N ILE A 196 -6.46 8.46 -8.96
CA ILE A 196 -5.32 9.33 -9.27
C ILE A 196 -5.53 10.70 -8.65
N PRO A 197 -4.45 11.43 -8.30
CA PRO A 197 -4.58 12.78 -7.78
C PRO A 197 -5.35 13.72 -8.73
N ASN A 198 -6.22 14.54 -8.15
CA ASN A 198 -6.90 15.61 -8.87
C ASN A 198 -5.96 16.83 -8.95
N LEU A 199 -5.21 16.96 -10.05
CA LEU A 199 -4.23 18.02 -10.24
C LEU A 199 -4.82 19.43 -10.37
N ALA A 200 -6.15 19.56 -10.49
CA ALA A 200 -6.82 20.86 -10.46
C ALA A 200 -6.85 21.49 -9.04
N LEU A 201 -6.46 20.74 -8.01
CA LEU A 201 -6.37 21.21 -6.63
C LEU A 201 -4.90 21.30 -6.21
N ASN A 202 -4.53 22.36 -5.49
CA ASN A 202 -3.15 22.76 -5.16
C ASN A 202 -2.48 21.91 -4.05
N TYR A 203 -2.67 20.59 -4.06
CA TYR A 203 -1.99 19.70 -3.10
C TYR A 203 -0.49 19.48 -3.39
N PHE A 204 -0.03 19.88 -4.57
CA PHE A 204 1.32 19.58 -5.06
C PHE A 204 2.16 20.83 -5.33
N ASP A 205 1.63 22.02 -5.05
CA ASP A 205 2.41 23.24 -5.19
C ASP A 205 3.41 23.32 -4.02
N ASP A 206 4.70 23.34 -4.37
CA ASP A 206 5.78 23.51 -3.41
C ASP A 206 5.87 24.99 -3.04
N THR A 207 5.02 25.43 -2.11
CA THR A 207 5.17 26.74 -1.42
C THR A 207 6.15 26.67 -0.25
N ASP A 208 6.90 25.56 -0.09
CA ASP A 208 7.90 25.37 0.98
C ASP A 208 9.35 25.73 0.53
N SER A 209 9.50 26.66 -0.41
CA SER A 209 10.82 27.25 -0.69
C SER A 209 10.84 28.69 -0.23
N MET A 210 10.73 28.94 1.09
CA MET A 210 11.17 30.16 1.81
C MET A 210 10.78 30.04 3.29
N HIS A 211 11.65 29.44 4.10
CA HIS A 211 12.02 29.97 5.43
C HIS A 211 13.18 29.11 5.96
#